data_2c066a5805ea33aef1ace1f365e67b93
#
_entry.id   2c066a5805ea33aef1ace1f365e67b93
#
_cell.length_a   1.000
_cell.length_b   1.000
_cell.length_c   1.000
_cell.angle_alpha   90.00
_cell.angle_beta   90.00
_cell.angle_gamma   90.00
#
_symmetry.space_group_name_H-M   'P 1'
#
loop_
_entity.id
_entity.type
_entity.pdbx_description
1 polymer ?
#
loop_
_entity_poly.entity_id
_entity_poly.type
_entity_poly.pdbx_seq_one_letter_code
_entity_poly.pdbx_strand_id
1 'polypeptide(L)'
;MKRFLITLFLLLTFHVSAETILLKAGLVHSGNGEVGKIQDILISDNVIVGVGNNLIIDGNTRVIEVNGLPVTPGLISPMSNLGIVEINALDVTKDDESDLLSAGFSIFNAFNPHSTLIPWNRSNGVTSAISTPSGSSFPVFGLGSHFILDGSLDIKGSKDIAMFGRLGASYGSRAESLAILESLLEIGRMLNSLAVEEILEMSLSDQLELQSQDIIALGKVVNDGMPFVLETNRAVDILQALAMKKKFDLNLVLVSVEEAPMVLDKLKESNTPVIIDPMDNIPNSFDELGSSLSLGKILDQAGIPIMFSTQRSHNYHLMRQGSGNAVAHGMTYETAIKGMTKTVAETFQLDNRGSIEAGKLADVIVWDGDPLEPASFPKIVMIEGKLQDLTSRSSKLTERYTNKEDKPSSYKH
;
A
#
# COMPACT_ATOMS: atom_id res chain seq x y z
N MET A 1 53.30 -38.43 -31.98
CA MET A 1 53.40 -37.65 -30.70
C MET A 1 52.36 -36.54 -30.73
N LYS A 2 51.21 -36.75 -30.08
CA LYS A 2 50.17 -35.74 -29.95
C LYS A 2 50.33 -35.07 -28.57
N ARG A 3 50.63 -33.77 -28.54
CA ARG A 3 50.71 -32.99 -27.27
C ARG A 3 49.29 -32.60 -26.89
N PHE A 4 48.84 -33.10 -25.75
CA PHE A 4 47.60 -32.67 -25.06
C PHE A 4 47.90 -31.37 -24.30
N LEU A 5 47.30 -30.27 -24.69
CA LEU A 5 47.33 -29.02 -23.93
C LEU A 5 46.15 -29.06 -22.97
N ILE A 6 46.42 -29.20 -21.66
CA ILE A 6 45.42 -29.08 -20.60
C ILE A 6 45.34 -27.60 -20.24
N THR A 7 44.26 -26.92 -20.66
CA THR A 7 43.96 -25.56 -20.25
C THR A 7 43.26 -25.61 -18.87
N LEU A 8 43.98 -25.22 -17.85
CA LEU A 8 43.44 -25.09 -16.49
C LEU A 8 42.55 -23.81 -16.43
N PHE A 9 41.23 -24.00 -16.41
CA PHE A 9 40.26 -22.90 -16.20
C PHE A 9 40.24 -22.59 -14.69
N LEU A 10 40.88 -21.49 -14.27
CA LEU A 10 40.79 -20.96 -12.93
C LEU A 10 39.40 -20.33 -12.79
N LEU A 11 38.45 -21.02 -12.13
CA LEU A 11 37.20 -20.45 -11.67
C LEU A 11 37.52 -19.45 -10.54
N LEU A 12 37.66 -18.16 -10.87
CA LEU A 12 37.62 -17.08 -9.89
C LEU A 12 36.17 -17.03 -9.36
N THR A 13 35.93 -17.63 -8.23
CA THR A 13 34.74 -17.40 -7.42
C THR A 13 34.83 -16.01 -6.83
N PHE A 14 34.17 -15.05 -7.46
CA PHE A 14 33.90 -13.76 -6.82
C PHE A 14 33.00 -14.04 -5.61
N HIS A 15 33.57 -14.04 -4.41
CA HIS A 15 32.80 -13.93 -3.20
C HIS A 15 32.24 -12.53 -3.17
N VAL A 16 31.01 -12.35 -3.59
CA VAL A 16 30.24 -11.15 -3.24
C VAL A 16 30.04 -11.28 -1.72
N SER A 17 30.82 -10.52 -0.96
CA SER A 17 30.61 -10.42 0.49
C SER A 17 29.25 -9.78 0.71
N ALA A 18 28.36 -10.43 1.43
CA ALA A 18 27.10 -9.88 1.87
C ALA A 18 27.36 -8.57 2.63
N GLU A 19 26.71 -7.48 2.26
CA GLU A 19 26.78 -6.24 3.04
C GLU A 19 25.98 -6.45 4.33
N THR A 20 26.66 -6.41 5.46
CA THR A 20 26.03 -6.55 6.79
C THR A 20 25.99 -5.17 7.46
N ILE A 21 24.80 -4.77 7.91
CA ILE A 21 24.55 -3.49 8.56
C ILE A 21 23.93 -3.73 9.93
N LEU A 22 24.47 -3.07 10.96
CA LEU A 22 23.87 -3.00 12.28
C LEU A 22 23.31 -1.59 12.51
N LEU A 23 21.98 -1.48 12.66
CA LEU A 23 21.36 -0.28 13.23
C LEU A 23 21.37 -0.44 14.74
N LYS A 24 22.14 0.39 15.46
CA LYS A 24 22.42 0.19 16.88
C LYS A 24 21.64 1.13 17.77
N ALA A 25 21.07 0.58 18.83
CA ALA A 25 20.36 1.31 19.89
C ALA A 25 19.21 2.21 19.37
N GLY A 26 18.37 1.70 18.45
CA GLY A 26 17.16 2.38 18.00
C GLY A 26 15.95 2.13 18.91
N LEU A 27 15.04 3.11 19.03
CA LEU A 27 13.71 2.88 19.61
C LEU A 27 12.84 2.18 18.55
N VAL A 28 12.86 0.84 18.56
CA VAL A 28 12.25 0.02 17.52
C VAL A 28 10.76 -0.19 17.78
N HIS A 29 9.91 0.39 16.93
CA HIS A 29 8.50 0.05 16.80
C HIS A 29 8.39 -1.01 15.71
N SER A 30 8.28 -2.28 16.11
CA SER A 30 8.38 -3.41 15.18
C SER A 30 7.24 -3.53 14.14
N GLY A 31 6.16 -2.77 14.32
CA GLY A 31 4.96 -2.86 13.47
C GLY A 31 3.98 -3.95 13.89
N ASN A 32 4.29 -4.75 14.90
CA ASN A 32 3.43 -5.85 15.36
C ASN A 32 2.37 -5.45 16.40
N GLY A 33 2.27 -4.15 16.74
CA GLY A 33 1.35 -3.63 17.75
C GLY A 33 1.92 -3.63 19.18
N GLU A 34 3.22 -3.92 19.35
CA GLU A 34 3.91 -3.82 20.63
C GLU A 34 4.55 -2.44 20.83
N VAL A 35 4.63 -2.00 22.06
CA VAL A 35 5.33 -0.76 22.46
C VAL A 35 6.80 -0.81 22.03
N GLY A 36 7.29 0.30 21.51
CA GLY A 36 8.67 0.45 21.05
C GLY A 36 9.69 0.13 22.15
N LYS A 37 10.79 -0.52 21.78
CA LYS A 37 11.88 -0.95 22.69
C LYS A 37 13.22 -0.52 22.11
N ILE A 38 14.18 -0.14 22.98
CA ILE A 38 15.56 0.12 22.55
C ILE A 38 16.21 -1.22 22.18
N GLN A 39 16.52 -1.39 20.90
CA GLN A 39 17.09 -2.63 20.34
C GLN A 39 18.02 -2.32 19.17
N ASP A 40 18.86 -3.29 18.85
CA ASP A 40 19.67 -3.32 17.64
C ASP A 40 18.93 -4.10 16.55
N ILE A 41 19.17 -3.74 15.28
CA ILE A 41 18.66 -4.46 14.11
C ILE A 41 19.85 -4.85 13.26
N LEU A 42 20.07 -6.15 13.07
CA LEU A 42 21.11 -6.68 12.21
C LEU A 42 20.50 -7.06 10.86
N ILE A 43 21.04 -6.52 9.80
CA ILE A 43 20.62 -6.72 8.42
C ILE A 43 21.77 -7.36 7.66
N SER A 44 21.49 -8.40 6.89
CA SER A 44 22.45 -9.00 5.97
C SER A 44 21.81 -9.08 4.60
N ASP A 45 22.47 -8.50 3.60
CA ASP A 45 21.93 -8.27 2.26
C ASP A 45 20.58 -7.54 2.30
N ASN A 46 19.50 -8.23 1.99
CA ASN A 46 18.15 -7.68 1.93
C ASN A 46 17.25 -8.08 3.10
N VAL A 47 17.74 -8.86 4.07
CA VAL A 47 16.93 -9.49 5.13
C VAL A 47 17.38 -9.03 6.52
N ILE A 48 16.41 -8.86 7.42
CA ILE A 48 16.65 -8.69 8.85
C ILE A 48 17.03 -10.09 9.41
N VAL A 49 18.26 -10.22 9.89
CA VAL A 49 18.74 -11.50 10.46
C VAL A 49 18.65 -11.55 11.98
N GLY A 50 18.48 -10.41 12.63
CA GLY A 50 18.32 -10.35 14.08
C GLY A 50 17.76 -9.02 14.57
N VAL A 51 16.95 -9.06 15.64
CA VAL A 51 16.44 -7.90 16.38
C VAL A 51 16.62 -8.19 17.86
N GLY A 52 17.26 -7.31 18.60
CA GLY A 52 17.50 -7.48 20.04
C GLY A 52 18.73 -6.75 20.51
N ASN A 53 19.19 -7.05 21.73
CA ASN A 53 20.37 -6.44 22.31
C ASN A 53 21.58 -7.39 22.21
N ASN A 54 22.77 -6.82 22.07
CA ASN A 54 24.03 -7.58 22.03
C ASN A 54 24.09 -8.61 20.88
N LEU A 55 23.65 -8.23 19.70
CA LEU A 55 23.75 -9.08 18.51
C LEU A 55 25.22 -9.34 18.17
N ILE A 56 25.52 -10.58 17.77
CA ILE A 56 26.88 -10.97 17.35
C ILE A 56 27.11 -10.43 15.94
N ILE A 57 28.17 -9.63 15.77
CA ILE A 57 28.58 -9.05 14.48
C ILE A 57 30.00 -9.50 14.15
N ASP A 58 30.33 -9.51 12.88
CA ASP A 58 31.69 -9.69 12.39
C ASP A 58 32.43 -8.36 12.20
N GLY A 59 33.73 -8.44 11.92
CA GLY A 59 34.58 -7.24 11.75
C GLY A 59 34.27 -6.41 10.48
N ASN A 60 33.46 -6.92 9.56
CA ASN A 60 33.08 -6.27 8.31
C ASN A 60 31.70 -5.61 8.41
N THR A 61 31.00 -5.77 9.54
CA THR A 61 29.68 -5.18 9.75
C THR A 61 29.75 -3.67 9.84
N ARG A 62 29.00 -2.98 8.97
CA ARG A 62 28.83 -1.53 9.02
C ARG A 62 27.90 -1.15 10.16
N VAL A 63 28.40 -0.46 11.17
CA VAL A 63 27.58 0.01 12.30
C VAL A 63 27.06 1.41 12.04
N ILE A 64 25.76 1.60 12.20
CA ILE A 64 25.07 2.89 12.15
C ILE A 64 24.47 3.15 13.54
N GLU A 65 25.00 4.12 14.24
CA GLU A 65 24.51 4.53 15.57
C GLU A 65 23.19 5.28 15.42
N VAL A 66 22.11 4.72 15.94
CA VAL A 66 20.74 5.31 15.90
C VAL A 66 20.45 6.13 17.15
N ASN A 67 21.05 5.74 18.28
CA ASN A 67 21.07 6.52 19.53
C ASN A 67 19.67 6.89 20.06
N GLY A 68 18.75 5.93 20.12
CA GLY A 68 17.41 6.11 20.68
C GLY A 68 16.40 6.78 19.73
N LEU A 69 16.80 7.12 18.51
CA LEU A 69 15.84 7.62 17.53
C LEU A 69 14.80 6.54 17.17
N PRO A 70 13.56 6.93 16.86
CA PRO A 70 12.52 5.99 16.46
C PRO A 70 12.89 5.26 15.17
N VAL A 71 12.61 3.96 15.16
CA VAL A 71 12.78 3.09 14.00
C VAL A 71 11.47 2.35 13.75
N THR A 72 10.99 2.42 12.52
CA THR A 72 9.78 1.72 12.08
C THR A 72 10.05 0.84 10.87
N PRO A 73 9.18 -0.13 10.57
CA PRO A 73 9.14 -0.71 9.23
C PRO A 73 8.90 0.37 8.18
N GLY A 74 9.27 0.10 6.94
CA GLY A 74 8.88 0.92 5.80
C GLY A 74 7.36 1.06 5.71
N LEU A 75 6.88 2.28 5.48
CA LEU A 75 5.45 2.53 5.34
C LEU A 75 4.96 1.99 4.00
N ILE A 76 3.77 1.37 4.02
CA ILE A 76 3.11 0.79 2.84
C ILE A 76 1.81 1.57 2.62
N SER A 77 1.69 2.26 1.49
CA SER A 77 0.42 2.90 1.12
C SER A 77 -0.56 1.84 0.60
N PRO A 78 -1.72 1.62 1.25
CA PRO A 78 -2.68 0.60 0.80
C PRO A 78 -3.50 1.02 -0.42
N MET A 79 -3.52 2.32 -0.73
CA MET A 79 -4.18 2.90 -1.90
C MET A 79 -3.43 4.13 -2.38
N SER A 80 -3.06 4.16 -3.64
CA SER A 80 -2.38 5.31 -4.26
C SER A 80 -2.49 5.25 -5.79
N ASN A 81 -2.09 6.35 -6.45
CA ASN A 81 -1.88 6.37 -7.90
C ASN A 81 -0.39 6.57 -8.24
N LEU A 82 0.52 6.23 -7.30
CA LEU A 82 1.96 6.38 -7.52
C LEU A 82 2.42 5.59 -8.74
N GLY A 83 3.14 6.27 -9.63
CA GLY A 83 3.69 5.69 -10.84
C GLY A 83 2.69 5.48 -11.98
N ILE A 84 1.37 5.73 -11.77
CA ILE A 84 0.34 5.61 -12.81
C ILE A 84 -0.41 6.91 -13.09
N VAL A 85 -0.31 7.91 -12.20
CA VAL A 85 -0.82 9.27 -12.42
C VAL A 85 0.25 10.28 -12.02
N GLU A 86 0.66 11.15 -12.95
CA GLU A 86 1.67 12.19 -12.68
C GLU A 86 1.02 13.52 -12.31
N ILE A 87 -0.01 13.94 -13.06
CA ILE A 87 -0.72 15.20 -12.85
C ILE A 87 -2.23 14.94 -12.91
N ASN A 88 -2.87 14.96 -11.77
CA ASN A 88 -4.30 14.61 -11.68
C ASN A 88 -5.23 15.49 -12.56
N ALA A 89 -4.85 16.73 -12.84
CA ALA A 89 -5.61 17.64 -13.69
C ALA A 89 -5.32 17.49 -15.20
N LEU A 90 -4.48 16.51 -15.61
CA LEU A 90 -4.04 16.37 -17.00
C LEU A 90 -4.23 14.92 -17.47
N ASP A 91 -5.28 14.65 -18.20
CA ASP A 91 -5.70 13.28 -18.57
C ASP A 91 -4.63 12.48 -19.33
N VAL A 92 -3.81 13.13 -20.17
CA VAL A 92 -2.71 12.47 -20.88
C VAL A 92 -1.63 11.88 -19.95
N THR A 93 -1.69 12.17 -18.65
CA THR A 93 -0.76 11.65 -17.62
C THR A 93 -1.43 10.66 -16.66
N LYS A 94 -2.63 10.20 -16.99
CA LYS A 94 -3.40 9.24 -16.20
C LYS A 94 -3.49 7.91 -16.94
N ASP A 95 -3.05 6.87 -16.28
CA ASP A 95 -3.09 5.49 -16.76
C ASP A 95 -3.90 4.59 -15.80
N ASP A 96 -4.81 5.18 -15.04
CA ASP A 96 -5.56 4.53 -13.97
C ASP A 96 -7.01 4.19 -14.33
N GLU A 97 -7.46 4.51 -15.54
CA GLU A 97 -8.82 4.23 -16.02
C GLU A 97 -8.81 3.50 -17.38
N SER A 98 -9.86 2.76 -17.69
CA SER A 98 -10.09 2.11 -18.97
C SER A 98 -11.54 2.27 -19.41
N ASP A 99 -11.74 2.60 -20.71
CA ASP A 99 -13.07 2.66 -21.32
C ASP A 99 -13.59 1.29 -21.79
N LEU A 100 -12.71 0.28 -21.91
CA LEU A 100 -13.03 -1.03 -22.50
C LEU A 100 -13.06 -2.17 -21.50
N LEU A 101 -12.33 -2.04 -20.39
CA LEU A 101 -12.20 -3.07 -19.36
C LEU A 101 -12.71 -2.54 -18.03
N SER A 102 -13.34 -3.39 -17.27
CA SER A 102 -13.77 -3.11 -15.90
C SER A 102 -12.96 -3.95 -14.90
N ALA A 103 -13.49 -5.07 -14.47
CA ALA A 103 -12.85 -5.96 -13.48
C ALA A 103 -11.45 -6.47 -13.90
N GLY A 104 -11.25 -6.68 -15.20
CA GLY A 104 -9.98 -7.17 -15.78
C GLY A 104 -8.95 -6.10 -16.09
N PHE A 105 -9.25 -4.83 -15.86
CA PHE A 105 -8.29 -3.74 -16.09
C PHE A 105 -7.13 -3.83 -15.09
N SER A 106 -5.92 -4.07 -15.58
CA SER A 106 -4.69 -4.19 -14.79
C SER A 106 -3.78 -3.00 -15.01
N ILE A 107 -3.46 -2.27 -13.96
CA ILE A 107 -2.58 -1.08 -14.03
C ILE A 107 -1.08 -1.44 -14.00
N PHE A 108 -0.73 -2.72 -13.84
CA PHE A 108 0.66 -3.12 -13.59
C PHE A 108 1.64 -2.63 -14.66
N ASN A 109 1.27 -2.75 -15.93
CA ASN A 109 2.14 -2.40 -17.05
C ASN A 109 2.26 -0.88 -17.30
N ALA A 110 1.42 -0.09 -16.65
CA ALA A 110 1.47 1.39 -16.73
C ALA A 110 2.43 2.01 -15.71
N PHE A 111 2.93 1.24 -14.74
CA PHE A 111 3.77 1.79 -13.67
C PHE A 111 5.07 2.39 -14.20
N ASN A 112 5.27 3.67 -13.90
CA ASN A 112 6.50 4.42 -14.18
C ASN A 112 7.36 4.56 -12.91
N PRO A 113 8.43 3.77 -12.74
CA PRO A 113 9.30 3.87 -11.57
C PRO A 113 10.07 5.19 -11.48
N HIS A 114 10.11 5.97 -12.57
CA HIS A 114 10.74 7.29 -12.62
C HIS A 114 9.75 8.45 -12.41
N SER A 115 8.51 8.17 -12.01
CA SER A 115 7.57 9.21 -11.56
C SER A 115 8.23 10.11 -10.52
N THR A 116 8.09 11.43 -10.68
CA THR A 116 8.65 12.41 -9.75
C THR A 116 8.03 12.35 -8.36
N LEU A 117 6.87 11.69 -8.24
CA LEU A 117 6.14 11.48 -7.00
C LEU A 117 6.76 10.39 -6.13
N ILE A 118 7.45 9.41 -6.74
CA ILE A 118 8.07 8.29 -6.01
C ILE A 118 9.18 8.80 -5.07
N PRO A 119 10.21 9.54 -5.52
CA PRO A 119 11.23 10.08 -4.60
C PRO A 119 10.64 10.97 -3.51
N TRP A 120 9.57 11.70 -3.80
CA TRP A 120 8.89 12.55 -2.83
C TRP A 120 8.25 11.72 -1.71
N ASN A 121 7.47 10.71 -2.04
CA ASN A 121 6.83 9.85 -1.04
C ASN A 121 7.86 8.97 -0.31
N ARG A 122 8.87 8.44 -1.02
CA ARG A 122 9.96 7.66 -0.42
C ARG A 122 10.78 8.47 0.59
N SER A 123 11.12 9.73 0.29
CA SER A 123 11.84 10.59 1.22
C SER A 123 11.02 10.94 2.48
N ASN A 124 9.72 10.67 2.47
CA ASN A 124 8.81 10.79 3.59
C ASN A 124 8.42 9.43 4.21
N GLY A 125 9.12 8.35 3.87
CA GLY A 125 9.01 7.04 4.51
C GLY A 125 8.14 6.00 3.81
N VAL A 126 7.53 6.30 2.66
CA VAL A 126 6.76 5.29 1.91
C VAL A 126 7.74 4.44 1.09
N THR A 127 7.91 3.18 1.47
CA THR A 127 8.87 2.26 0.83
C THR A 127 8.23 1.42 -0.26
N SER A 128 6.93 1.18 -0.16
CA SER A 128 6.14 0.51 -1.18
C SER A 128 4.70 1.00 -1.18
N ALA A 129 3.98 0.76 -2.26
CA ALA A 129 2.61 1.21 -2.41
C ALA A 129 1.79 0.22 -3.25
N ILE A 130 0.50 0.17 -2.96
CA ILE A 130 -0.48 -0.44 -3.83
C ILE A 130 -1.04 0.68 -4.69
N SER A 131 -0.71 0.66 -5.98
CA SER A 131 -1.33 1.55 -6.95
C SER A 131 -2.64 0.94 -7.41
N THR A 132 -3.66 1.78 -7.52
CA THR A 132 -5.05 1.35 -7.69
C THR A 132 -5.65 1.97 -8.93
N PRO A 133 -6.45 1.22 -9.68
CA PRO A 133 -7.27 1.79 -10.74
C PRO A 133 -8.33 2.71 -10.14
N SER A 134 -8.81 3.62 -10.96
CA SER A 134 -10.01 4.42 -10.71
C SER A 134 -11.08 4.12 -11.74
N GLY A 135 -12.31 4.54 -11.50
CA GLY A 135 -13.43 4.34 -12.42
C GLY A 135 -14.66 5.10 -11.99
N SER A 136 -15.49 5.45 -12.95
CA SER A 136 -16.68 6.27 -12.74
C SER A 136 -17.98 5.62 -13.23
N SER A 137 -17.90 4.64 -14.12
CA SER A 137 -19.06 4.10 -14.84
C SER A 137 -19.52 2.73 -14.38
N PHE A 138 -18.78 2.09 -13.48
CA PHE A 138 -19.04 0.72 -13.05
C PHE A 138 -18.66 0.52 -11.57
N PRO A 139 -19.34 -0.37 -10.82
CA PRO A 139 -19.01 -0.57 -9.40
C PRO A 139 -17.65 -1.26 -9.15
N VAL A 140 -17.01 -1.79 -10.19
CA VAL A 140 -15.67 -2.40 -10.13
C VAL A 140 -14.74 -1.67 -11.08
N PHE A 141 -13.56 -1.26 -10.61
CA PHE A 141 -12.62 -0.42 -11.35
C PHE A 141 -11.53 -1.22 -12.04
N GLY A 142 -11.13 -2.36 -11.48
CA GLY A 142 -10.05 -3.20 -11.96
C GLY A 142 -9.11 -3.68 -10.87
N LEU A 143 -7.92 -4.07 -11.28
CA LEU A 143 -6.91 -4.75 -10.48
C LEU A 143 -5.78 -3.79 -10.10
N GLY A 144 -5.58 -3.62 -8.79
CA GLY A 144 -4.43 -2.90 -8.25
C GLY A 144 -3.22 -3.81 -8.07
N SER A 145 -2.04 -3.21 -8.05
CA SER A 145 -0.76 -3.91 -7.96
C SER A 145 0.14 -3.26 -6.92
N HIS A 146 0.95 -4.08 -6.25
CA HIS A 146 1.94 -3.62 -5.30
C HIS A 146 3.27 -3.33 -5.99
N PHE A 147 3.88 -2.18 -5.67
CA PHE A 147 5.16 -1.75 -6.24
C PHE A 147 6.13 -1.34 -5.15
N ILE A 148 7.40 -1.71 -5.34
CA ILE A 148 8.53 -1.25 -4.52
C ILE A 148 9.00 0.09 -5.06
N LEU A 149 9.15 1.07 -4.17
CA LEU A 149 9.45 2.45 -4.57
C LEU A 149 10.96 2.74 -4.58
N ASP A 150 11.79 1.76 -4.97
CA ASP A 150 13.24 1.92 -5.05
C ASP A 150 13.71 2.74 -6.26
N GLY A 151 12.83 2.98 -7.24
CA GLY A 151 13.13 3.73 -8.46
C GLY A 151 13.88 2.92 -9.52
N SER A 152 14.00 1.61 -9.35
CA SER A 152 14.61 0.72 -10.34
C SER A 152 13.70 0.56 -11.56
N LEU A 153 14.31 0.50 -12.77
CA LEU A 153 13.60 0.11 -14.00
C LEU A 153 13.24 -1.39 -14.03
N ASP A 154 13.91 -2.19 -13.21
CA ASP A 154 13.49 -3.55 -12.90
C ASP A 154 12.35 -3.48 -11.90
N ILE A 155 11.10 -3.41 -12.42
CA ILE A 155 9.89 -3.20 -11.63
C ILE A 155 9.68 -4.39 -10.70
N LYS A 156 9.75 -4.12 -9.41
CA LYS A 156 9.53 -5.11 -8.36
C LYS A 156 8.19 -4.90 -7.70
N GLY A 157 7.61 -5.99 -7.23
CA GLY A 157 6.32 -6.00 -6.56
C GLY A 157 5.48 -7.21 -6.92
N SER A 158 4.17 -7.09 -6.74
CA SER A 158 3.22 -8.15 -7.02
C SER A 158 2.10 -7.63 -7.91
N LYS A 159 1.92 -8.30 -9.04
CA LYS A 159 0.91 -7.94 -10.04
C LYS A 159 -0.49 -8.37 -9.58
N ASP A 160 -1.50 -7.51 -9.81
CA ASP A 160 -2.93 -7.83 -9.69
C ASP A 160 -3.28 -8.48 -8.33
N ILE A 161 -2.91 -7.80 -7.24
CA ILE A 161 -3.04 -8.35 -5.87
C ILE A 161 -4.41 -8.14 -5.24
N ALA A 162 -5.22 -7.23 -5.77
CA ALA A 162 -6.54 -6.92 -5.26
C ALA A 162 -7.41 -6.33 -6.35
N MET A 163 -8.72 -6.55 -6.25
CA MET A 163 -9.72 -5.86 -7.06
C MET A 163 -10.26 -4.66 -6.30
N PHE A 164 -10.50 -3.55 -6.99
CA PHE A 164 -10.99 -2.30 -6.42
C PHE A 164 -12.34 -1.93 -6.99
N GLY A 165 -13.20 -1.35 -6.14
CA GLY A 165 -14.53 -0.92 -6.54
C GLY A 165 -15.15 0.01 -5.51
N ARG A 166 -16.39 0.44 -5.80
CA ARG A 166 -17.18 1.34 -4.94
C ARG A 166 -18.64 0.92 -4.95
N LEU A 167 -19.26 0.96 -3.78
CA LEU A 167 -20.69 0.79 -3.60
C LEU A 167 -21.29 2.12 -3.15
N GLY A 168 -22.23 2.67 -3.93
CA GLY A 168 -22.83 3.96 -3.63
C GLY A 168 -23.72 4.46 -4.77
N ALA A 169 -24.10 5.75 -4.72
CA ALA A 169 -24.99 6.36 -5.71
C ALA A 169 -24.25 6.89 -6.95
N SER A 170 -22.95 6.65 -7.08
CA SER A 170 -22.14 7.22 -8.18
C SER A 170 -22.51 6.66 -9.55
N TYR A 171 -23.22 5.53 -9.62
CA TYR A 171 -23.59 4.81 -10.84
C TYR A 171 -25.12 4.64 -10.96
N GLY A 172 -25.83 5.75 -11.09
CA GLY A 172 -27.29 5.71 -11.14
C GLY A 172 -27.92 5.61 -9.75
N SER A 173 -28.49 4.46 -9.39
CA SER A 173 -29.05 4.21 -8.06
C SER A 173 -28.23 3.18 -7.27
N ARG A 174 -28.26 3.27 -5.94
CA ARG A 174 -27.64 2.25 -5.08
C ARG A 174 -28.17 0.83 -5.35
N ALA A 175 -29.48 0.73 -5.63
CA ALA A 175 -30.10 -0.55 -5.94
C ALA A 175 -29.53 -1.15 -7.25
N GLU A 176 -29.30 -0.32 -8.25
CA GLU A 176 -28.70 -0.73 -9.52
C GLU A 176 -27.23 -1.12 -9.32
N SER A 177 -26.43 -0.28 -8.65
CA SER A 177 -25.03 -0.55 -8.32
C SER A 177 -24.88 -1.89 -7.57
N LEU A 178 -25.75 -2.15 -6.60
CA LEU A 178 -25.75 -3.39 -5.83
C LEU A 178 -26.12 -4.59 -6.71
N ALA A 179 -27.15 -4.47 -7.56
CA ALA A 179 -27.59 -5.55 -8.46
C ALA A 179 -26.51 -5.90 -9.50
N ILE A 180 -25.83 -4.88 -10.06
CA ILE A 180 -24.71 -5.08 -10.99
C ILE A 180 -23.57 -5.81 -10.27
N LEU A 181 -23.17 -5.34 -9.08
CA LEU A 181 -22.08 -5.95 -8.32
C LEU A 181 -22.40 -7.42 -7.98
N GLU A 182 -23.63 -7.71 -7.55
CA GLU A 182 -24.06 -9.08 -7.28
C GLU A 182 -23.99 -9.95 -8.54
N SER A 183 -24.42 -9.44 -9.69
CA SER A 183 -24.34 -10.14 -10.99
C SER A 183 -22.90 -10.43 -11.39
N LEU A 184 -21.98 -9.48 -11.19
CA LEU A 184 -20.55 -9.67 -11.48
C LEU A 184 -19.95 -10.78 -10.61
N LEU A 185 -20.26 -10.81 -9.31
CA LEU A 185 -19.78 -11.85 -8.41
C LEU A 185 -20.36 -13.23 -8.77
N GLU A 186 -21.63 -13.31 -9.19
CA GLU A 186 -22.22 -14.56 -9.71
C GLU A 186 -21.50 -15.05 -10.96
N ILE A 187 -21.18 -14.15 -11.90
CA ILE A 187 -20.39 -14.50 -13.11
C ILE A 187 -19.03 -15.05 -12.71
N GLY A 188 -18.32 -14.39 -11.80
CA GLY A 188 -17.05 -14.89 -11.28
C GLY A 188 -17.15 -16.29 -10.68
N ARG A 189 -18.23 -16.57 -9.96
CA ARG A 189 -18.50 -17.88 -9.36
C ARG A 189 -18.74 -18.98 -10.40
N MET A 190 -19.32 -18.64 -11.55
CA MET A 190 -19.59 -19.60 -12.63
C MET A 190 -18.33 -20.25 -13.19
N LEU A 191 -17.15 -19.59 -13.10
CA LEU A 191 -15.86 -20.16 -13.53
C LEU A 191 -15.48 -21.46 -12.80
N ASN A 192 -16.11 -21.80 -11.69
CA ASN A 192 -15.93 -23.10 -11.07
C ASN A 192 -16.53 -24.27 -11.87
N SER A 193 -17.43 -24.00 -12.82
CA SER A 193 -18.20 -25.02 -13.55
C SER A 193 -18.30 -24.79 -15.05
N LEU A 194 -18.05 -23.59 -15.54
CA LEU A 194 -18.16 -23.20 -16.95
C LEU A 194 -16.85 -22.62 -17.47
N ALA A 195 -16.58 -22.79 -18.76
CA ALA A 195 -15.49 -22.13 -19.43
C ALA A 195 -15.81 -20.64 -19.69
N VAL A 196 -14.76 -19.82 -19.86
CA VAL A 196 -14.90 -18.37 -20.10
C VAL A 196 -15.75 -18.11 -21.35
N GLU A 197 -15.55 -18.89 -22.41
CA GLU A 197 -16.28 -18.80 -23.67
C GLU A 197 -17.78 -19.05 -23.48
N GLU A 198 -18.14 -20.05 -22.68
CA GLU A 198 -19.56 -20.37 -22.36
C GLU A 198 -20.21 -19.23 -21.58
N ILE A 199 -19.47 -18.60 -20.63
CA ILE A 199 -19.98 -17.48 -19.85
C ILE A 199 -20.16 -16.24 -20.75
N LEU A 200 -19.25 -15.98 -21.69
CA LEU A 200 -19.36 -14.86 -22.63
C LEU A 200 -20.58 -14.97 -23.56
N GLU A 201 -21.01 -16.17 -23.91
CA GLU A 201 -22.21 -16.40 -24.72
C GLU A 201 -23.53 -16.15 -23.94
N MET A 202 -23.44 -15.93 -22.64
CA MET A 202 -24.63 -15.65 -21.82
C MET A 202 -25.11 -14.22 -22.03
N SER A 203 -26.42 -14.04 -22.14
CA SER A 203 -27.09 -12.74 -22.27
C SER A 203 -26.69 -11.74 -21.18
N LEU A 204 -26.40 -12.18 -19.96
CA LEU A 204 -25.96 -11.31 -18.86
C LEU A 204 -24.58 -10.70 -19.10
N SER A 205 -23.64 -11.49 -19.62
CA SER A 205 -22.30 -11.00 -19.96
C SER A 205 -22.32 -10.00 -21.10
N ASP A 206 -23.16 -10.22 -22.09
CA ASP A 206 -23.40 -9.31 -23.20
C ASP A 206 -24.02 -7.97 -22.73
N GLN A 207 -25.02 -8.02 -21.85
CA GLN A 207 -25.66 -6.83 -21.29
C GLN A 207 -24.70 -5.97 -20.42
N LEU A 208 -23.69 -6.60 -19.80
CA LEU A 208 -22.67 -5.94 -18.99
C LEU A 208 -21.41 -5.61 -19.79
N GLU A 209 -21.40 -5.90 -21.09
CA GLU A 209 -20.28 -5.66 -22.01
C GLU A 209 -18.94 -6.24 -21.51
N LEU A 210 -18.98 -7.40 -20.84
CA LEU A 210 -17.81 -8.03 -20.22
C LEU A 210 -16.87 -8.65 -21.24
N GLN A 211 -15.58 -8.51 -20.99
CA GLN A 211 -14.50 -9.16 -21.72
C GLN A 211 -14.01 -10.42 -20.98
N SER A 212 -13.28 -11.30 -21.67
CA SER A 212 -12.69 -12.50 -21.06
C SER A 212 -11.86 -12.18 -19.80
N GLN A 213 -11.09 -11.08 -19.85
CA GLN A 213 -10.26 -10.63 -18.74
C GLN A 213 -11.08 -10.23 -17.52
N ASP A 214 -12.26 -9.62 -17.73
CA ASP A 214 -13.16 -9.25 -16.63
C ASP A 214 -13.69 -10.48 -15.91
N ILE A 215 -14.13 -11.50 -16.66
CA ILE A 215 -14.63 -12.76 -16.12
C ILE A 215 -13.53 -13.49 -15.33
N ILE A 216 -12.31 -13.57 -15.88
CA ILE A 216 -11.16 -14.19 -15.21
C ILE A 216 -10.81 -13.46 -13.91
N ALA A 217 -10.82 -12.13 -13.92
CA ALA A 217 -10.53 -11.33 -12.74
C ALA A 217 -11.59 -11.50 -11.65
N LEU A 218 -12.88 -11.51 -12.02
CA LEU A 218 -13.98 -11.79 -11.10
C LEU A 218 -13.87 -13.20 -10.49
N GLY A 219 -13.45 -14.18 -11.29
CA GLY A 219 -13.19 -15.54 -10.80
C GLY A 219 -12.11 -15.59 -9.73
N LYS A 220 -11.04 -14.83 -9.86
CA LYS A 220 -9.98 -14.74 -8.83
C LYS A 220 -10.49 -14.18 -7.50
N VAL A 221 -11.41 -13.22 -7.54
CA VAL A 221 -12.02 -12.65 -6.32
C VAL A 221 -12.86 -13.68 -5.60
N VAL A 222 -13.74 -14.40 -6.33
CA VAL A 222 -14.74 -15.29 -5.72
C VAL A 222 -14.19 -16.69 -5.45
N ASN A 223 -13.27 -17.19 -6.29
CA ASN A 223 -12.81 -18.57 -6.22
C ASN A 223 -11.41 -18.72 -5.61
N ASP A 224 -10.52 -17.73 -5.81
CA ASP A 224 -9.13 -17.81 -5.37
C ASP A 224 -8.85 -16.95 -4.12
N GLY A 225 -9.86 -16.24 -3.59
CA GLY A 225 -9.73 -15.41 -2.39
C GLY A 225 -8.88 -14.14 -2.59
N MET A 226 -8.78 -13.63 -3.82
CA MET A 226 -8.16 -12.32 -4.07
C MET A 226 -8.86 -11.24 -3.24
N PRO A 227 -8.14 -10.36 -2.53
CA PRO A 227 -8.73 -9.24 -1.81
C PRO A 227 -9.64 -8.40 -2.70
N PHE A 228 -10.86 -8.13 -2.21
CA PHE A 228 -11.79 -7.22 -2.85
C PHE A 228 -11.95 -5.96 -1.99
N VAL A 229 -11.40 -4.84 -2.46
CA VAL A 229 -11.38 -3.55 -1.79
C VAL A 229 -12.57 -2.73 -2.28
N LEU A 230 -13.52 -2.49 -1.39
CA LEU A 230 -14.81 -1.88 -1.72
C LEU A 230 -15.04 -0.62 -0.89
N GLU A 231 -15.12 0.53 -1.54
CA GLU A 231 -15.44 1.79 -0.89
C GLU A 231 -16.93 1.84 -0.55
N THR A 232 -17.23 2.08 0.74
CA THR A 232 -18.61 2.20 1.27
C THR A 232 -18.60 3.12 2.48
N ASN A 233 -19.53 4.06 2.56
CA ASN A 233 -19.60 5.03 3.64
C ASN A 233 -20.77 4.80 4.60
N ARG A 234 -21.94 4.48 4.06
CA ARG A 234 -23.18 4.39 4.82
C ARG A 234 -23.33 3.04 5.53
N ALA A 235 -23.91 3.04 6.70
CA ALA A 235 -24.18 1.84 7.49
C ALA A 235 -24.95 0.76 6.71
N VAL A 236 -25.94 1.17 5.90
CA VAL A 236 -26.72 0.22 5.07
C VAL A 236 -25.85 -0.41 3.99
N ASP A 237 -24.98 0.37 3.32
CA ASP A 237 -24.11 -0.12 2.27
C ASP A 237 -23.03 -1.06 2.87
N ILE A 238 -22.51 -0.73 4.06
CA ILE A 238 -21.63 -1.63 4.82
C ILE A 238 -22.30 -2.97 5.09
N LEU A 239 -23.55 -2.96 5.57
CA LEU A 239 -24.29 -4.20 5.82
C LEU A 239 -24.52 -5.03 4.54
N GLN A 240 -24.79 -4.38 3.41
CA GLN A 240 -24.91 -5.06 2.10
C GLN A 240 -23.57 -5.67 1.66
N ALA A 241 -22.46 -4.94 1.81
CA ALA A 241 -21.13 -5.45 1.51
C ALA A 241 -20.79 -6.68 2.39
N LEU A 242 -21.11 -6.63 3.69
CA LEU A 242 -20.92 -7.77 4.59
C LEU A 242 -21.83 -8.96 4.25
N ALA A 243 -23.06 -8.72 3.77
CA ALA A 243 -23.94 -9.77 3.28
C ALA A 243 -23.36 -10.45 2.02
N MET A 244 -22.80 -9.67 1.08
CA MET A 244 -22.08 -10.20 -0.09
C MET A 244 -20.83 -10.99 0.32
N LYS A 245 -20.03 -10.47 1.28
CA LYS A 245 -18.90 -11.23 1.84
C LYS A 245 -19.34 -12.62 2.27
N LYS A 246 -20.42 -12.71 3.02
CA LYS A 246 -20.96 -14.00 3.50
C LYS A 246 -21.49 -14.88 2.37
N LYS A 247 -22.20 -14.28 1.38
CA LYS A 247 -22.82 -15.02 0.27
C LYS A 247 -21.79 -15.63 -0.67
N PHE A 248 -20.69 -14.91 -0.94
CA PHE A 248 -19.69 -15.26 -1.94
C PHE A 248 -18.33 -15.68 -1.32
N ASP A 249 -18.24 -15.74 0.01
CA ASP A 249 -17.00 -16.05 0.76
C ASP A 249 -15.82 -15.12 0.38
N LEU A 250 -16.09 -13.81 0.30
CA LEU A 250 -15.12 -12.84 -0.18
C LEU A 250 -14.05 -12.51 0.87
N ASN A 251 -12.82 -12.33 0.42
CA ASN A 251 -11.77 -11.64 1.17
C ASN A 251 -11.98 -10.12 1.04
N LEU A 252 -12.98 -9.60 1.76
CA LEU A 252 -13.45 -8.23 1.65
C LEU A 252 -12.62 -7.28 2.51
N VAL A 253 -12.26 -6.14 1.95
CA VAL A 253 -11.68 -4.96 2.62
C VAL A 253 -12.62 -3.78 2.36
N LEU A 254 -12.98 -3.02 3.39
CA LEU A 254 -13.84 -1.85 3.23
C LEU A 254 -13.03 -0.56 3.29
N VAL A 255 -13.44 0.45 2.52
CA VAL A 255 -12.79 1.77 2.49
C VAL A 255 -13.78 2.83 2.92
N SER A 256 -13.28 3.86 3.62
CA SER A 256 -14.00 5.00 4.18
C SER A 256 -14.80 4.64 5.44
N VAL A 257 -15.94 4.00 5.35
CA VAL A 257 -16.78 3.42 6.42
C VAL A 257 -17.20 4.43 7.51
N GLU A 258 -17.53 5.68 7.14
CA GLU A 258 -17.85 6.76 8.07
C GLU A 258 -18.99 6.43 9.04
N GLU A 259 -19.99 5.65 8.60
CA GLU A 259 -21.11 5.21 9.44
C GLU A 259 -20.88 3.83 10.11
N ALA A 260 -19.64 3.28 10.07
CA ALA A 260 -19.33 2.02 10.76
C ALA A 260 -19.71 1.99 12.25
N PRO A 261 -19.66 3.09 13.01
CA PRO A 261 -20.13 3.08 14.41
C PRO A 261 -21.57 2.60 14.60
N MET A 262 -22.45 2.76 13.60
CA MET A 262 -23.85 2.31 13.66
C MET A 262 -24.00 0.80 13.53
N VAL A 263 -23.00 0.12 12.93
CA VAL A 263 -23.01 -1.31 12.60
C VAL A 263 -21.77 -2.05 13.13
N LEU A 264 -21.15 -1.50 14.17
CA LEU A 264 -19.84 -1.89 14.69
C LEU A 264 -19.77 -3.39 15.05
N ASP A 265 -20.84 -3.92 15.68
CA ASP A 265 -20.88 -5.34 16.08
C ASP A 265 -20.84 -6.27 14.85
N LYS A 266 -21.53 -5.90 13.76
CA LYS A 266 -21.52 -6.69 12.52
C LYS A 266 -20.17 -6.61 11.81
N LEU A 267 -19.55 -5.44 11.79
CA LEU A 267 -18.22 -5.27 11.23
C LEU A 267 -17.18 -6.08 12.02
N LYS A 268 -17.25 -6.04 13.35
CA LYS A 268 -16.38 -6.83 14.22
C LYS A 268 -16.59 -8.34 14.03
N GLU A 269 -17.85 -8.80 14.03
CA GLU A 269 -18.21 -10.22 13.82
C GLU A 269 -17.64 -10.75 12.49
N SER A 270 -17.63 -9.92 11.45
CA SER A 270 -17.13 -10.28 10.12
C SER A 270 -15.60 -10.30 10.00
N ASN A 271 -14.87 -9.75 11.00
CA ASN A 271 -13.40 -9.55 10.97
C ASN A 271 -12.91 -8.92 9.65
N THR A 272 -13.65 -7.91 9.14
CA THR A 272 -13.34 -7.26 7.88
C THR A 272 -12.39 -6.09 8.12
N PRO A 273 -11.19 -6.08 7.50
CA PRO A 273 -10.26 -4.95 7.60
C PRO A 273 -10.84 -3.71 6.93
N VAL A 274 -10.39 -2.54 7.43
CA VAL A 274 -10.84 -1.25 6.90
C VAL A 274 -9.66 -0.36 6.53
N ILE A 275 -9.84 0.47 5.51
CA ILE A 275 -8.94 1.56 5.11
C ILE A 275 -9.66 2.87 5.37
N ILE A 276 -9.09 3.77 6.18
CA ILE A 276 -9.70 5.06 6.51
C ILE A 276 -8.74 6.22 6.22
N ASP A 277 -9.28 7.42 5.98
CA ASP A 277 -8.53 8.69 6.05
C ASP A 277 -8.94 9.46 7.32
N PRO A 278 -8.16 9.42 8.42
CA PRO A 278 -8.52 10.07 9.68
C PRO A 278 -8.47 11.60 9.63
N MET A 279 -8.13 12.18 8.50
CA MET A 279 -8.19 13.64 8.29
C MET A 279 -9.56 14.10 7.79
N ASP A 280 -10.40 13.17 7.35
CA ASP A 280 -11.74 13.49 6.88
C ASP A 280 -12.69 13.68 8.06
N ASN A 281 -13.09 14.92 8.27
CA ASN A 281 -13.94 15.36 9.37
C ASN A 281 -15.15 16.19 8.91
N ILE A 282 -15.12 16.60 7.66
CA ILE A 282 -16.20 17.38 7.04
C ILE A 282 -16.72 16.55 5.86
N PRO A 283 -18.02 16.23 5.82
CA PRO A 283 -18.58 15.45 4.73
C PRO A 283 -18.45 16.21 3.40
N ASN A 284 -17.90 15.56 2.37
CA ASN A 284 -17.83 16.05 1.00
C ASN A 284 -19.09 15.66 0.21
N SER A 285 -19.85 14.70 0.71
CA SER A 285 -21.07 14.18 0.09
C SER A 285 -22.11 13.77 1.13
N PHE A 286 -23.34 13.48 0.69
CA PHE A 286 -24.38 12.93 1.56
C PHE A 286 -24.09 11.51 2.06
N ASP A 287 -23.12 10.83 1.48
CA ASP A 287 -22.70 9.50 1.92
C ASP A 287 -21.72 9.54 3.10
N GLU A 288 -21.13 10.72 3.36
CA GLU A 288 -20.10 10.95 4.36
C GLU A 288 -20.60 11.72 5.59
N LEU A 289 -21.93 11.82 5.81
CA LEU A 289 -22.51 12.56 6.95
C LEU A 289 -22.07 12.03 8.31
N GLY A 290 -21.57 10.78 8.37
CA GLY A 290 -20.99 10.16 9.54
C GLY A 290 -19.53 10.51 9.82
N SER A 291 -18.88 11.33 8.98
CA SER A 291 -17.46 11.70 9.12
C SER A 291 -17.12 12.22 10.51
N SER A 292 -16.11 11.63 11.13
CA SER A 292 -15.73 11.96 12.51
C SER A 292 -14.26 11.62 12.80
N LEU A 293 -13.55 12.54 13.44
CA LEU A 293 -12.18 12.32 13.91
C LEU A 293 -12.07 11.17 14.94
N SER A 294 -13.18 10.74 15.55
CA SER A 294 -13.22 9.63 16.49
C SER A 294 -13.34 8.26 15.84
N LEU A 295 -13.52 8.17 14.53
CA LEU A 295 -13.71 6.89 13.81
C LEU A 295 -12.57 5.92 14.08
N GLY A 296 -11.31 6.35 13.93
CA GLY A 296 -10.14 5.52 14.20
C GLY A 296 -10.11 4.93 15.60
N LYS A 297 -10.42 5.75 16.62
CA LYS A 297 -10.55 5.30 18.03
C LYS A 297 -11.63 4.23 18.20
N ILE A 298 -12.81 4.44 17.61
CA ILE A 298 -13.95 3.52 17.76
C ILE A 298 -13.61 2.16 17.14
N LEU A 299 -13.02 2.14 15.97
CA LEU A 299 -12.60 0.93 15.27
C LEU A 299 -11.47 0.20 16.01
N ASP A 300 -10.48 0.93 16.53
CA ASP A 300 -9.37 0.38 17.33
C ASP A 300 -9.89 -0.30 18.60
N GLN A 301 -10.76 0.36 19.36
CA GLN A 301 -11.38 -0.20 20.56
C GLN A 301 -12.25 -1.44 20.27
N ALA A 302 -12.81 -1.53 19.09
CA ALA A 302 -13.54 -2.72 18.64
C ALA A 302 -12.61 -3.87 18.21
N GLY A 303 -11.30 -3.61 18.02
CA GLY A 303 -10.33 -4.58 17.56
C GLY A 303 -10.42 -4.86 16.05
N ILE A 304 -10.98 -3.94 15.27
CA ILE A 304 -11.05 -4.04 13.81
C ILE A 304 -9.69 -3.73 13.22
N PRO A 305 -9.16 -4.55 12.27
CA PRO A 305 -7.91 -4.24 11.60
C PRO A 305 -8.03 -2.96 10.76
N ILE A 306 -7.20 -1.95 11.04
CA ILE A 306 -7.26 -0.62 10.43
C ILE A 306 -6.02 -0.41 9.56
N MET A 307 -6.22 0.13 8.38
CA MET A 307 -5.19 0.69 7.50
C MET A 307 -5.49 2.15 7.22
N PHE A 308 -4.46 2.90 6.83
CA PHE A 308 -4.59 4.32 6.56
C PHE A 308 -4.27 4.65 5.11
N SER A 309 -5.13 5.44 4.49
CA SER A 309 -4.90 6.05 3.20
C SER A 309 -5.03 7.57 3.30
N THR A 310 -4.87 8.27 2.21
CA THR A 310 -5.22 9.68 2.08
C THR A 310 -5.74 9.95 0.67
N GLN A 311 -6.81 10.72 0.59
CA GLN A 311 -7.35 11.18 -0.70
C GLN A 311 -6.56 12.37 -1.28
N ARG A 312 -5.50 12.82 -0.61
CA ARG A 312 -4.64 13.93 -1.04
C ARG A 312 -3.67 13.45 -2.10
N SER A 313 -4.11 13.53 -3.37
CA SER A 313 -3.32 13.16 -4.53
C SER A 313 -1.86 13.60 -4.42
N HIS A 314 -0.94 12.76 -4.86
CA HIS A 314 0.51 12.97 -4.87
C HIS A 314 1.21 12.91 -3.50
N ASN A 315 0.49 13.12 -2.40
CA ASN A 315 1.07 13.22 -1.04
C ASN A 315 0.66 12.02 -0.18
N TYR A 316 0.80 10.80 -0.70
CA TYR A 316 0.36 9.57 -0.01
C TYR A 316 1.06 9.32 1.33
N HIS A 317 2.27 9.89 1.53
CA HIS A 317 2.95 9.91 2.82
C HIS A 317 2.15 10.64 3.93
N LEU A 318 1.15 11.46 3.57
CA LEU A 318 0.28 12.14 4.55
C LEU A 318 -0.64 11.17 5.31
N MET A 319 -0.76 9.89 4.88
CA MET A 319 -1.37 8.85 5.70
C MET A 319 -0.73 8.80 7.12
N ARG A 320 0.56 9.13 7.23
CA ARG A 320 1.28 9.24 8.49
C ARG A 320 0.72 10.35 9.39
N GLN A 321 0.45 11.52 8.81
CA GLN A 321 -0.22 12.62 9.51
C GLN A 321 -1.65 12.24 9.90
N GLY A 322 -2.39 11.56 9.01
CA GLY A 322 -3.72 11.04 9.31
C GLY A 322 -3.72 10.08 10.49
N SER A 323 -2.79 9.12 10.52
CA SER A 323 -2.68 8.18 11.64
C SER A 323 -2.31 8.87 12.97
N GLY A 324 -1.42 9.89 12.92
CA GLY A 324 -1.12 10.74 14.08
C GLY A 324 -2.34 11.52 14.58
N ASN A 325 -3.17 12.02 13.65
CA ASN A 325 -4.44 12.65 14.02
C ASN A 325 -5.41 11.68 14.70
N ALA A 326 -5.49 10.42 14.24
CA ALA A 326 -6.30 9.39 14.90
C ALA A 326 -5.79 9.11 16.33
N VAL A 327 -4.47 9.08 16.55
CA VAL A 327 -3.88 8.94 17.89
C VAL A 327 -4.23 10.14 18.78
N ALA A 328 -4.15 11.36 18.26
CA ALA A 328 -4.54 12.56 19.00
C ALA A 328 -6.03 12.53 19.41
N HIS A 329 -6.87 11.79 18.69
CA HIS A 329 -8.29 11.58 19.02
C HIS A 329 -8.58 10.27 19.76
N GLY A 330 -7.54 9.59 20.26
CA GLY A 330 -7.65 8.50 21.22
C GLY A 330 -7.50 7.08 20.68
N MET A 331 -6.98 6.93 19.48
CA MET A 331 -6.48 5.65 18.96
C MET A 331 -5.16 5.28 19.62
N THR A 332 -4.81 4.00 19.72
CA THR A 332 -3.51 3.59 20.25
C THR A 332 -2.39 3.87 19.25
N TYR A 333 -1.24 4.27 19.78
CA TYR A 333 -0.05 4.60 18.96
C TYR A 333 0.45 3.39 18.18
N GLU A 334 0.50 2.25 18.83
CA GLU A 334 0.99 0.99 18.24
C GLU A 334 0.08 0.49 17.12
N THR A 335 -1.24 0.65 17.27
CA THR A 335 -2.19 0.34 16.18
C THR A 335 -2.02 1.30 15.01
N ALA A 336 -1.70 2.57 15.26
CA ALA A 336 -1.42 3.52 14.19
C ALA A 336 -0.18 3.13 13.37
N ILE A 337 0.93 2.77 14.03
CA ILE A 337 2.12 2.26 13.32
C ILE A 337 1.82 0.96 12.58
N LYS A 338 1.15 0.00 13.24
CA LYS A 338 0.76 -1.28 12.62
C LYS A 338 -0.12 -1.08 11.39
N GLY A 339 -1.04 -0.11 11.43
CA GLY A 339 -1.98 0.21 10.35
C GLY A 339 -1.33 0.76 9.08
N MET A 340 -0.12 1.31 9.17
CA MET A 340 0.66 1.77 8.02
C MET A 340 1.71 0.75 7.55
N THR A 341 1.80 -0.41 8.20
CA THR A 341 2.88 -1.38 8.00
C THR A 341 2.34 -2.81 7.94
N LYS A 342 2.33 -3.53 9.04
CA LYS A 342 1.99 -4.96 9.11
C LYS A 342 0.54 -5.25 8.72
N THR A 343 -0.43 -4.41 9.12
CA THR A 343 -1.83 -4.64 8.74
C THR A 343 -2.01 -4.60 7.22
N VAL A 344 -1.34 -3.65 6.54
CA VAL A 344 -1.35 -3.61 5.07
C VAL A 344 -0.74 -4.87 4.48
N ALA A 345 0.44 -5.26 4.98
CA ALA A 345 1.15 -6.44 4.48
C ALA A 345 0.32 -7.74 4.66
N GLU A 346 -0.29 -7.93 5.83
CA GLU A 346 -1.15 -9.09 6.11
C GLU A 346 -2.41 -9.10 5.23
N THR A 347 -3.06 -7.93 5.07
CA THR A 347 -4.31 -7.82 4.28
C THR A 347 -4.08 -8.13 2.81
N PHE A 348 -2.95 -7.67 2.25
CA PHE A 348 -2.64 -7.85 0.83
C PHE A 348 -1.61 -8.96 0.56
N GLN A 349 -1.36 -9.84 1.53
CA GLN A 349 -0.50 -11.04 1.42
C GLN A 349 0.94 -10.70 0.98
N LEU A 350 1.49 -9.61 1.54
CA LEU A 350 2.90 -9.21 1.37
C LEU A 350 3.76 -9.80 2.49
N ASP A 351 3.81 -11.11 2.59
CA ASP A 351 4.22 -11.90 3.78
C ASP A 351 5.61 -11.61 4.32
N ASN A 352 6.51 -11.10 3.49
CA ASN A 352 7.90 -10.84 3.88
C ASN A 352 8.19 -9.37 4.23
N ARG A 353 7.16 -8.52 4.38
CA ARG A 353 7.26 -7.07 4.65
C ARG A 353 6.40 -6.64 5.84
N GLY A 354 6.47 -5.36 6.16
CA GLY A 354 5.56 -4.67 7.10
C GLY A 354 5.91 -4.84 8.58
N SER A 355 6.96 -5.58 8.93
CA SER A 355 7.45 -5.67 10.32
C SER A 355 8.97 -5.76 10.41
N ILE A 356 9.52 -5.30 11.55
CA ILE A 356 10.92 -5.47 11.89
C ILE A 356 11.04 -6.76 12.72
N GLU A 357 11.19 -7.87 12.01
CA GLU A 357 11.32 -9.22 12.58
C GLU A 357 12.37 -10.02 11.79
N ALA A 358 13.06 -10.95 12.45
CA ALA A 358 14.03 -11.82 11.76
C ALA A 358 13.34 -12.61 10.63
N GLY A 359 13.97 -12.67 9.48
CA GLY A 359 13.46 -13.31 8.26
C GLY A 359 12.66 -12.41 7.34
N LYS A 360 12.28 -11.19 7.76
CA LYS A 360 11.60 -10.21 6.93
C LYS A 360 12.59 -9.40 6.08
N LEU A 361 12.12 -8.87 4.96
CA LEU A 361 12.89 -7.92 4.16
C LEU A 361 13.19 -6.66 4.97
N ALA A 362 14.39 -6.13 4.80
CA ALA A 362 14.85 -4.97 5.53
C ALA A 362 14.35 -3.66 4.90
N ASP A 363 13.04 -3.45 4.98
CA ASP A 363 12.40 -2.15 4.75
C ASP A 363 12.31 -1.43 6.09
N VAL A 364 13.24 -0.52 6.36
CA VAL A 364 13.42 0.10 7.67
C VAL A 364 13.61 1.59 7.54
N ILE A 365 12.98 2.35 8.44
CA ILE A 365 13.11 3.80 8.50
C ILE A 365 13.64 4.21 9.87
N VAL A 366 14.66 5.07 9.87
CA VAL A 366 15.10 5.79 11.08
C VAL A 366 14.62 7.22 10.97
N TRP A 367 13.89 7.69 11.98
CA TRP A 367 13.28 9.02 12.03
C TRP A 367 14.13 9.99 12.87
N ASP A 368 14.02 11.30 12.62
CA ASP A 368 14.65 12.32 13.45
C ASP A 368 13.83 12.70 14.69
N GLY A 369 12.55 12.29 14.72
CA GLY A 369 11.60 12.50 15.80
C GLY A 369 10.47 11.49 15.73
N ASP A 370 9.34 11.76 16.38
CA ASP A 370 8.17 10.87 16.35
C ASP A 370 7.65 10.66 14.91
N PRO A 371 7.56 9.43 14.42
CA PRO A 371 7.09 9.13 13.07
C PRO A 371 5.67 9.63 12.77
N LEU A 372 4.83 9.85 13.77
CA LEU A 372 3.46 10.35 13.59
C LEU A 372 3.37 11.88 13.56
N GLU A 373 4.43 12.57 13.96
CA GLU A 373 4.49 14.03 13.92
C GLU A 373 4.82 14.56 12.52
N PRO A 374 4.05 15.52 11.96
CA PRO A 374 4.31 16.08 10.63
C PRO A 374 5.68 16.74 10.48
N ALA A 375 6.25 17.27 11.58
CA ALA A 375 7.54 17.93 11.58
C ALA A 375 8.75 16.97 11.64
N SER A 376 8.50 15.65 11.80
CA SER A 376 9.56 14.63 11.80
C SER A 376 9.80 14.10 10.39
N PHE A 377 11.07 13.83 10.09
CA PHE A 377 11.47 13.34 8.77
C PHE A 377 12.36 12.10 8.89
N PRO A 378 12.35 11.21 7.88
CA PRO A 378 13.32 10.12 7.79
C PRO A 378 14.74 10.64 7.68
N LYS A 379 15.62 10.15 8.56
CA LYS A 379 17.09 10.29 8.41
C LYS A 379 17.67 9.20 7.53
N ILE A 380 17.08 8.00 7.62
CA ILE A 380 17.46 6.83 6.85
C ILE A 380 16.18 6.16 6.34
N VAL A 381 16.16 5.83 5.07
CA VAL A 381 15.19 4.93 4.47
C VAL A 381 15.96 3.78 3.84
N MET A 382 15.65 2.58 4.23
CA MET A 382 16.15 1.35 3.62
C MET A 382 15.01 0.62 2.93
N ILE A 383 15.25 0.15 1.72
CA ILE A 383 14.36 -0.72 0.98
C ILE A 383 15.15 -1.97 0.61
N GLU A 384 14.68 -3.12 1.05
CA GLU A 384 15.37 -4.41 0.86
C GLU A 384 16.86 -4.33 1.26
N GLY A 385 17.13 -3.76 2.45
CA GLY A 385 18.47 -3.62 3.00
C GLY A 385 19.33 -2.52 2.36
N LYS A 386 18.88 -1.87 1.30
CA LYS A 386 19.63 -0.84 0.58
C LYS A 386 19.23 0.55 1.03
N LEU A 387 20.22 1.36 1.40
CA LEU A 387 20.02 2.78 1.72
C LEU A 387 19.52 3.53 0.49
N GLN A 388 18.46 4.30 0.67
CA GLN A 388 17.85 5.11 -0.39
C GLN A 388 18.34 6.55 -0.37
N ASP A 389 18.48 7.14 -1.57
CA ASP A 389 18.62 8.58 -1.72
C ASP A 389 17.30 9.28 -1.37
N LEU A 390 17.34 10.21 -0.42
CA LEU A 390 16.21 11.01 0.03
C LEU A 390 16.01 12.29 -0.78
N THR A 391 16.78 12.47 -1.84
CA THR A 391 16.66 13.63 -2.73
C THR A 391 15.38 13.54 -3.55
N SER A 392 14.57 14.58 -3.48
CA SER A 392 13.33 14.72 -4.25
C SER A 392 13.36 16.00 -5.11
N ARG A 393 12.37 16.16 -6.01
CA ARG A 393 12.19 17.42 -6.73
C ARG A 393 12.02 18.59 -5.77
N SER A 394 11.29 18.41 -4.67
CA SER A 394 11.07 19.44 -3.66
C SER A 394 12.38 19.86 -2.98
N SER A 395 13.23 18.89 -2.56
CA SER A 395 14.52 19.20 -1.94
C SER A 395 15.46 19.93 -2.90
N LYS A 396 15.51 19.52 -4.18
CA LYS A 396 16.31 20.19 -5.22
C LYS A 396 15.83 21.63 -5.47
N LEU A 397 14.52 21.87 -5.47
CA LEU A 397 13.98 23.22 -5.60
C LEU A 397 14.31 24.07 -4.38
N THR A 398 14.17 23.51 -3.17
CA THR A 398 14.56 24.20 -1.92
C THR A 398 16.03 24.60 -1.97
N GLU A 399 16.94 23.68 -2.26
CA GLU A 399 18.37 23.96 -2.40
C GLU A 399 18.64 25.07 -3.42
N ARG A 400 18.04 24.97 -4.61
CA ARG A 400 18.18 25.96 -5.68
C ARG A 400 17.75 27.36 -5.26
N TYR A 401 16.65 27.49 -4.52
CA TYR A 401 16.09 28.80 -4.16
C TYR A 401 16.60 29.35 -2.83
N THR A 402 17.11 28.51 -1.93
CA THR A 402 17.75 28.95 -0.67
C THR A 402 19.22 29.23 -0.82
N ASN A 403 19.90 28.65 -1.81
CA ASN A 403 21.32 28.96 -2.08
C ASN A 403 21.45 30.35 -2.66
N LYS A 404 21.96 31.29 -1.84
CA LYS A 404 22.11 32.71 -2.22
C LYS A 404 23.20 32.94 -3.26
N GLU A 405 24.15 32.00 -3.42
CA GLU A 405 25.30 32.13 -4.32
C GLU A 405 24.95 31.76 -5.78
N ASP A 406 23.93 30.92 -5.98
CA ASP A 406 23.55 30.40 -7.29
C ASP A 406 22.20 30.96 -7.76
N LYS A 407 22.09 32.29 -7.91
CA LYS A 407 20.91 32.90 -8.52
C LYS A 407 20.88 32.60 -10.01
N PRO A 408 19.82 31.97 -10.53
CA PRO A 408 19.68 31.77 -11.96
C PRO A 408 19.76 33.09 -12.71
N SER A 409 20.47 33.12 -13.85
CA SER A 409 20.63 34.31 -14.68
C SER A 409 19.29 34.92 -15.15
N SER A 410 18.21 34.18 -15.17
CA SER A 410 16.86 34.62 -15.49
C SER A 410 16.26 35.64 -14.51
N TYR A 411 16.85 35.85 -13.33
CA TYR A 411 16.47 36.88 -12.35
C TYR A 411 17.46 38.06 -12.25
N LYS A 412 18.40 38.12 -13.17
CA LYS A 412 19.29 39.29 -13.30
C LYS A 412 18.59 40.31 -14.21
N HIS A 413 17.82 41.19 -13.63
CA HIS A 413 17.37 42.44 -14.24
C HIS A 413 17.92 43.59 -13.40
#